data_0d23fe37b9982b70f6a77c38e150f5b5
#
_entry.id   0d23fe37b9982b70f6a77c38e150f5b5
#
_cell.length_a   1.000
_cell.length_b   1.000
_cell.length_c   1.000
_cell.angle_alpha   90.00
_cell.angle_beta   90.00
_cell.angle_gamma   90.00
#
_symmetry.space_group_name_H-M   'P 1'
#
loop_
_entity.id
_entity.type
_entity.pdbx_description
1 polymer ?
#
loop_
_entity_poly.entity_id
_entity_poly.type
_entity_poly.pdbx_seq_one_letter_code
_entity_poly.pdbx_strand_id
1 'polypeptide(L)'
;MTILSEPLSRPDEPAETAILRGAGAREIAAPDEALVGATDKAMMARCIELSRIAVSKGEYPFGTVIARNGQIVAEAINSTIRSADVSRHAEIIALSHAQKAGGRERLRDYTLYSNIEPCPMCAYCIREAWVGRVVYALGSPVMGGHSKWNILRDDGLSNRIPEIFGAVPEVVSGVMLREAQQAWRDWSPFAWQMIKLRGLLTAPCVDDGRVHVRPARSQSLWHHLHVMFMRIGLSRNRAPGSLPGGDDL
;
A
#
# COMPACT_ATOMS: atom_id res chain seq x y z
N MET A 1 -35.15 24.01 47.73
CA MET A 1 -33.71 23.80 47.50
C MET A 1 -33.52 23.72 46.00
N THR A 2 -33.28 24.89 45.41
CA THR A 2 -33.27 25.13 43.96
C THR A 2 -31.84 25.02 43.47
N ILE A 3 -31.57 24.03 42.61
CA ILE A 3 -30.27 23.88 41.97
C ILE A 3 -30.30 24.67 40.67
N LEU A 4 -29.53 25.77 40.63
CA LEU A 4 -29.28 26.56 39.44
C LEU A 4 -28.24 25.81 38.58
N SER A 5 -28.63 25.48 37.35
CA SER A 5 -27.75 24.95 36.32
C SER A 5 -27.07 26.11 35.59
N GLU A 6 -25.76 26.22 35.70
CA GLU A 6 -24.94 27.10 34.86
C GLU A 6 -24.81 26.56 33.44
N PRO A 7 -24.83 27.38 32.39
CA PRO A 7 -24.61 26.94 31.02
C PRO A 7 -23.11 26.74 30.76
N LEU A 8 -22.74 25.61 30.23
CA LEU A 8 -21.40 25.32 29.71
C LEU A 8 -21.03 26.26 28.56
N SER A 9 -20.02 27.03 28.75
CA SER A 9 -19.39 27.88 27.73
C SER A 9 -18.77 27.02 26.63
N ARG A 10 -19.11 27.32 25.37
CA ARG A 10 -18.46 26.72 24.19
C ARG A 10 -17.01 27.23 24.12
N PRO A 11 -16.02 26.36 23.82
CA PRO A 11 -14.69 26.83 23.51
C PRO A 11 -14.65 27.54 22.16
N ASP A 12 -13.94 28.66 22.10
CA ASP A 12 -13.73 29.51 20.95
C ASP A 12 -13.12 28.73 19.76
N GLU A 13 -13.68 28.90 18.57
CA GLU A 13 -13.10 28.44 17.30
C GLU A 13 -11.77 29.17 17.05
N PRO A 14 -10.69 28.45 16.73
CA PRO A 14 -9.49 29.10 16.23
C PRO A 14 -9.67 29.50 14.76
N ALA A 15 -9.30 30.72 14.46
CA ALA A 15 -9.29 31.35 13.14
C ALA A 15 -8.52 30.51 12.10
N GLU A 16 -9.24 29.91 11.18
CA GLU A 16 -8.69 29.16 10.03
C GLU A 16 -8.93 29.95 8.74
N THR A 17 -8.15 31.02 8.55
CA THR A 17 -8.10 31.69 7.24
C THR A 17 -6.78 32.43 7.07
N ALA A 18 -5.73 31.73 6.77
CA ALA A 18 -4.57 32.22 5.99
C ALA A 18 -3.55 31.09 5.82
N ILE A 19 -3.54 30.41 4.70
CA ILE A 19 -2.34 29.91 3.97
C ILE A 19 -2.87 29.24 2.69
N LEU A 20 -3.20 30.06 1.71
CA LEU A 20 -3.32 29.60 0.33
C LEU A 20 -2.52 30.57 -0.54
N ARG A 21 -1.20 30.40 -0.60
CA ARG A 21 -0.37 30.89 -1.72
C ARG A 21 0.92 30.08 -1.79
N GLY A 22 1.08 29.35 -2.90
CA GLY A 22 2.39 29.01 -3.46
C GLY A 22 3.06 27.74 -2.93
N ALA A 23 2.63 26.57 -3.41
CA ALA A 23 3.51 25.43 -3.50
C ALA A 23 3.59 25.03 -4.97
N GLY A 24 4.63 25.51 -5.66
CA GLY A 24 5.07 24.95 -6.93
C GLY A 24 5.30 23.45 -6.75
N ALA A 25 4.98 22.68 -7.77
CA ALA A 25 5.26 21.25 -7.80
C ALA A 25 6.76 21.06 -7.56
N ARG A 26 7.15 20.66 -6.35
CA ARG A 26 8.52 20.24 -6.05
C ARG A 26 8.77 18.93 -6.79
N GLU A 27 9.82 18.94 -7.56
CA GLU A 27 10.37 17.77 -8.23
C GLU A 27 10.68 16.70 -7.18
N ILE A 28 10.14 15.50 -7.43
CA ILE A 28 10.22 14.37 -6.51
C ILE A 28 11.68 13.93 -6.46
N ALA A 29 12.28 13.99 -5.30
CA ALA A 29 13.60 13.43 -5.09
C ALA A 29 13.59 11.95 -5.47
N ALA A 30 14.52 11.54 -6.33
CA ALA A 30 14.81 10.14 -6.57
C ALA A 30 15.13 9.46 -5.23
N PRO A 31 14.84 8.14 -5.08
CA PRO A 31 15.25 7.43 -3.87
C PRO A 31 16.74 7.65 -3.66
N ASP A 32 17.16 7.77 -2.40
CA ASP A 32 18.57 7.85 -2.07
C ASP A 32 19.28 6.63 -2.67
N GLU A 33 19.96 6.82 -3.80
CA GLU A 33 20.61 5.72 -4.54
C GLU A 33 21.63 4.97 -3.67
N ALA A 34 22.11 5.58 -2.60
CA ALA A 34 22.99 4.94 -1.63
C ALA A 34 22.27 3.84 -0.80
N LEU A 35 20.94 3.91 -0.66
CA LEU A 35 20.12 2.93 0.07
C LEU A 35 19.56 1.81 -0.81
N VAL A 36 19.67 1.93 -2.15
CA VAL A 36 19.07 1.00 -3.11
C VAL A 36 20.15 0.19 -3.82
N GLY A 37 20.29 -1.07 -3.43
CA GLY A 37 21.23 -2.00 -4.05
C GLY A 37 20.67 -2.70 -5.31
N ALA A 38 21.56 -3.41 -6.03
CA ALA A 38 21.19 -4.24 -7.17
C ALA A 38 20.14 -5.31 -6.80
N THR A 39 20.21 -5.86 -5.59
CA THR A 39 19.23 -6.79 -5.03
C THR A 39 17.84 -6.18 -4.94
N ASP A 40 17.73 -4.93 -4.46
CA ASP A 40 16.43 -4.25 -4.35
C ASP A 40 15.78 -4.07 -5.73
N LYS A 41 16.58 -3.71 -6.72
CA LYS A 41 16.10 -3.57 -8.11
C LYS A 41 15.63 -4.92 -8.66
N ALA A 42 16.38 -6.01 -8.42
CA ALA A 42 16.01 -7.35 -8.87
C ALA A 42 14.69 -7.83 -8.21
N MET A 43 14.56 -7.67 -6.89
CA MET A 43 13.34 -8.04 -6.17
C MET A 43 12.13 -7.19 -6.58
N MET A 44 12.33 -5.89 -6.78
CA MET A 44 11.26 -5.01 -7.25
C MET A 44 10.86 -5.32 -8.69
N ALA A 45 11.80 -5.66 -9.57
CA ALA A 45 11.49 -6.14 -10.92
C ALA A 45 10.60 -7.38 -10.87
N ARG A 46 10.88 -8.32 -9.94
CA ARG A 46 10.02 -9.50 -9.72
C ARG A 46 8.63 -9.11 -9.21
N CYS A 47 8.49 -8.16 -8.29
CA CYS A 47 7.18 -7.64 -7.85
C CYS A 47 6.37 -7.08 -9.03
N ILE A 48 7.01 -6.32 -9.91
CA ILE A 48 6.37 -5.76 -11.11
C ILE A 48 5.95 -6.85 -12.09
N GLU A 49 6.75 -7.90 -12.27
CA GLU A 49 6.38 -9.07 -13.07
C GLU A 49 5.17 -9.79 -12.46
N LEU A 50 5.18 -10.04 -11.16
CA LEU A 50 4.04 -10.63 -10.42
C LEU A 50 2.77 -9.78 -10.57
N SER A 51 2.88 -8.46 -10.57
CA SER A 51 1.73 -7.59 -10.79
C SER A 51 1.11 -7.78 -12.19
N ARG A 52 1.92 -8.02 -13.23
CA ARG A 52 1.43 -8.38 -14.58
C ARG A 52 0.79 -9.76 -14.60
N ILE A 53 1.36 -10.73 -13.88
CA ILE A 53 0.76 -12.07 -13.71
C ILE A 53 -0.61 -11.95 -13.00
N ALA A 54 -0.74 -11.09 -11.98
CA ALA A 54 -2.02 -10.82 -11.32
C ALA A 54 -3.07 -10.36 -12.34
N VAL A 55 -2.72 -9.41 -13.19
CA VAL A 55 -3.59 -8.90 -14.27
C VAL A 55 -4.03 -10.01 -15.22
N SER A 56 -3.11 -10.87 -15.65
CA SER A 56 -3.45 -12.00 -16.56
C SER A 56 -4.41 -13.01 -15.93
N LYS A 57 -4.50 -13.02 -14.59
CA LYS A 57 -5.43 -13.84 -13.81
C LYS A 57 -6.72 -13.09 -13.41
N GLY A 58 -6.96 -11.88 -13.94
CA GLY A 58 -8.15 -11.08 -13.66
C GLY A 58 -8.12 -10.35 -12.31
N GLU A 59 -6.94 -10.18 -11.72
CA GLU A 59 -6.72 -9.47 -10.47
C GLU A 59 -6.21 -8.04 -10.71
N TYR A 60 -6.22 -7.22 -9.64
CA TYR A 60 -5.52 -5.93 -9.65
C TYR A 60 -4.00 -6.14 -9.70
N PRO A 61 -3.24 -5.17 -10.30
CA PRO A 61 -1.80 -5.30 -10.52
C PRO A 61 -0.97 -5.12 -9.23
N PHE A 62 -1.10 -6.04 -8.30
CA PHE A 62 -0.30 -6.09 -7.07
C PHE A 62 0.53 -7.37 -7.03
N GLY A 63 1.81 -7.21 -6.74
CA GLY A 63 2.76 -8.29 -6.57
C GLY A 63 3.71 -8.01 -5.41
N THR A 64 4.01 -9.03 -4.63
CA THR A 64 4.86 -8.95 -3.45
C THR A 64 5.89 -10.07 -3.43
N VAL A 65 7.10 -9.73 -3.03
CA VAL A 65 8.21 -10.65 -2.80
C VAL A 65 8.69 -10.47 -1.36
N ILE A 66 8.98 -11.56 -0.67
CA ILE A 66 9.69 -11.56 0.60
C ILE A 66 11.02 -12.28 0.38
N ALA A 67 12.12 -11.62 0.71
CA ALA A 67 13.46 -12.14 0.52
C ALA A 67 14.26 -12.11 1.83
N ARG A 68 15.21 -13.02 1.97
CA ARG A 68 16.23 -13.07 3.01
C ARG A 68 17.59 -13.27 2.36
N ASN A 69 18.57 -12.44 2.70
CA ASN A 69 19.93 -12.52 2.13
C ASN A 69 19.96 -12.52 0.59
N GLY A 70 19.09 -11.74 -0.05
CA GLY A 70 19.00 -11.66 -1.51
C GLY A 70 18.32 -12.84 -2.19
N GLN A 71 17.79 -13.82 -1.44
CA GLN A 71 17.05 -14.96 -1.97
C GLN A 71 15.54 -14.81 -1.70
N ILE A 72 14.72 -15.10 -2.69
CA ILE A 72 13.26 -15.10 -2.55
C ILE A 72 12.86 -16.29 -1.67
N VAL A 73 12.14 -16.00 -0.59
CA VAL A 73 11.58 -16.98 0.33
C VAL A 73 10.10 -17.21 0.06
N ALA A 74 9.39 -16.13 -0.28
CA ALA A 74 7.97 -16.19 -0.64
C ALA A 74 7.65 -15.10 -1.65
N GLU A 75 6.71 -15.39 -2.53
CA GLU A 75 6.14 -14.41 -3.44
C GLU A 75 4.66 -14.65 -3.62
N ALA A 76 3.92 -13.60 -3.93
CA ALA A 76 2.48 -13.70 -4.15
C ALA A 76 1.96 -12.60 -5.07
N ILE A 77 0.80 -12.87 -5.66
CA ILE A 77 -0.03 -11.91 -6.36
C ILE A 77 -1.31 -11.65 -5.57
N ASN A 78 -1.96 -10.52 -5.83
CA ASN A 78 -3.30 -10.26 -5.31
C ASN A 78 -4.28 -11.37 -5.72
N SER A 79 -5.22 -11.70 -4.84
CA SER A 79 -6.23 -12.73 -5.07
C SER A 79 -7.62 -12.34 -4.55
N THR A 80 -7.84 -11.05 -4.29
CA THR A 80 -9.08 -10.56 -3.68
C THR A 80 -10.34 -10.82 -4.52
N ILE A 81 -10.22 -10.73 -5.84
CA ILE A 81 -11.35 -10.93 -6.76
C ILE A 81 -11.66 -12.40 -6.91
N ARG A 82 -10.63 -13.22 -7.17
CA ARG A 82 -10.78 -14.66 -7.39
C ARG A 82 -11.24 -15.41 -6.14
N SER A 83 -10.75 -15.00 -4.98
CA SER A 83 -11.10 -15.60 -3.69
C SER A 83 -12.37 -15.01 -3.08
N ALA A 84 -12.91 -13.89 -3.63
CA ALA A 84 -13.98 -13.10 -3.01
C ALA A 84 -13.66 -12.73 -1.53
N ASP A 85 -12.39 -12.49 -1.22
CA ASP A 85 -11.86 -12.25 0.13
C ASP A 85 -10.96 -11.00 0.13
N VAL A 86 -11.39 -9.96 0.84
CA VAL A 86 -10.70 -8.67 0.93
C VAL A 86 -9.35 -8.75 1.65
N SER A 87 -9.10 -9.81 2.40
CA SER A 87 -7.83 -10.03 3.11
C SER A 87 -6.73 -10.58 2.20
N ARG A 88 -7.06 -11.08 1.00
CA ARG A 88 -6.12 -11.76 0.09
C ARG A 88 -5.27 -10.78 -0.72
N HIS A 89 -4.69 -9.79 -0.05
CA HIS A 89 -3.65 -8.93 -0.62
C HIS A 89 -2.35 -9.70 -0.81
N ALA A 90 -1.58 -9.32 -1.83
CA ALA A 90 -0.31 -9.99 -2.15
C ALA A 90 0.65 -10.04 -0.95
N GLU A 91 0.71 -8.95 -0.17
CA GLU A 91 1.55 -8.86 1.02
C GLU A 91 1.12 -9.85 2.11
N ILE A 92 -0.20 -9.98 2.36
CA ILE A 92 -0.73 -10.90 3.38
C ILE A 92 -0.44 -12.35 2.99
N ILE A 93 -0.65 -12.69 1.72
CA ILE A 93 -0.38 -14.03 1.20
C ILE A 93 1.12 -14.35 1.31
N ALA A 94 1.98 -13.44 0.85
CA ALA A 94 3.43 -13.62 0.91
C ALA A 94 3.93 -13.76 2.36
N LEU A 95 3.42 -12.93 3.30
CA LEU A 95 3.73 -13.04 4.74
C LEU A 95 3.35 -14.41 5.30
N SER A 96 2.14 -14.88 4.98
CA SER A 96 1.68 -16.21 5.40
C SER A 96 2.60 -17.32 4.89
N HIS A 97 3.03 -17.26 3.63
CA HIS A 97 3.93 -18.22 3.05
C HIS A 97 5.33 -18.16 3.68
N ALA A 98 5.88 -16.95 3.88
CA ALA A 98 7.18 -16.78 4.51
C ALA A 98 7.22 -17.33 5.95
N GLN A 99 6.17 -17.07 6.73
CA GLN A 99 6.05 -17.59 8.10
C GLN A 99 5.90 -19.12 8.13
N LYS A 100 5.18 -19.71 7.18
CA LYS A 100 5.07 -21.17 7.06
C LYS A 100 6.40 -21.81 6.67
N ALA A 101 7.16 -21.18 5.77
CA ALA A 101 8.47 -21.68 5.34
C ALA A 101 9.55 -21.56 6.42
N GLY A 102 9.55 -20.44 7.18
CA GLY A 102 10.50 -20.18 8.27
C GLY A 102 10.10 -20.76 9.63
N GLY A 103 9.00 -21.50 9.72
CA GLY A 103 8.44 -21.93 10.99
C GLY A 103 7.81 -20.77 11.75
N ARG A 104 8.00 -20.73 13.10
CA ARG A 104 7.49 -19.63 13.95
C ARG A 104 8.47 -18.46 14.09
N GLU A 105 9.47 -18.37 13.22
CA GLU A 105 10.46 -17.30 13.28
C GLU A 105 9.84 -15.93 12.99
N ARG A 106 10.31 -14.94 13.71
CA ARG A 106 10.03 -13.54 13.42
C ARG A 106 10.85 -13.11 12.20
N LEU A 107 10.27 -12.35 11.28
CA LEU A 107 10.87 -12.02 9.97
C LEU A 107 11.82 -10.81 10.05
N ARG A 108 12.62 -10.68 11.12
CA ARG A 108 13.50 -9.53 11.36
C ARG A 108 14.57 -9.35 10.29
N ASP A 109 15.12 -10.45 9.78
CA ASP A 109 16.17 -10.45 8.76
C ASP A 109 15.60 -10.53 7.33
N TYR A 110 14.29 -10.32 7.20
CA TYR A 110 13.62 -10.37 5.91
C TYR A 110 13.27 -8.99 5.41
N THR A 111 13.30 -8.84 4.09
CA THR A 111 12.82 -7.65 3.39
C THR A 111 11.55 -8.01 2.62
N LEU A 112 10.50 -7.22 2.81
CA LEU A 112 9.29 -7.27 2.01
C LEU A 112 9.38 -6.23 0.90
N TYR A 113 9.19 -6.66 -0.33
CA TYR A 113 9.11 -5.82 -1.52
C TYR A 113 7.67 -5.83 -2.04
N SER A 114 7.13 -4.66 -2.39
CA SER A 114 5.82 -4.52 -3.01
C SER A 114 5.85 -3.42 -4.08
N ASN A 115 5.19 -3.65 -5.21
CA ASN A 115 5.13 -2.64 -6.26
C ASN A 115 4.27 -1.42 -5.88
N ILE A 116 3.50 -1.51 -4.79
CA ILE A 116 2.73 -0.42 -4.19
C ILE A 116 3.00 -0.36 -2.69
N GLU A 117 2.90 0.82 -2.10
CA GLU A 117 2.95 1.01 -0.66
C GLU A 117 1.91 0.13 0.06
N PRO A 118 2.31 -0.67 1.05
CA PRO A 118 1.40 -1.50 1.81
C PRO A 118 0.26 -0.68 2.44
N CYS A 119 -0.98 -1.13 2.30
CA CYS A 119 -2.13 -0.52 2.93
C CYS A 119 -2.10 -0.72 4.47
N PRO A 120 -2.98 -0.07 5.26
CA PRO A 120 -2.98 -0.20 6.72
C PRO A 120 -3.09 -1.64 7.23
N MET A 121 -3.91 -2.47 6.61
CA MET A 121 -4.06 -3.89 6.95
C MET A 121 -2.73 -4.64 6.76
N CYS A 122 -2.09 -4.46 5.59
CA CYS A 122 -0.80 -5.09 5.29
C CYS A 122 0.31 -4.55 6.19
N ALA A 123 0.35 -3.22 6.41
CA ALA A 123 1.33 -2.58 7.29
C ALA A 123 1.25 -3.10 8.73
N TYR A 124 0.05 -3.34 9.24
CA TYR A 124 -0.15 -3.91 10.57
C TYR A 124 0.38 -5.35 10.64
N CYS A 125 0.04 -6.19 9.66
CA CYS A 125 0.57 -7.57 9.58
C CYS A 125 2.10 -7.61 9.41
N ILE A 126 2.68 -6.67 8.64
CA ILE A 126 4.13 -6.53 8.49
C ILE A 126 4.79 -6.24 9.84
N ARG A 127 4.21 -5.34 10.64
CA ARG A 127 4.69 -5.00 11.97
C ARG A 127 4.58 -6.17 12.95
N GLU A 128 3.45 -6.90 12.92
CA GLU A 128 3.21 -8.06 13.78
C GLU A 128 4.10 -9.25 13.39
N ALA A 129 4.40 -9.42 12.10
CA ALA A 129 5.37 -10.41 11.62
C ALA A 129 6.82 -10.03 11.90
N TRP A 130 7.09 -8.80 12.36
CA TRP A 130 8.41 -8.26 12.66
C TRP A 130 9.34 -8.18 11.45
N VAL A 131 8.81 -7.87 10.29
CA VAL A 131 9.63 -7.67 9.07
C VAL A 131 10.60 -6.51 9.32
N GLY A 132 11.89 -6.76 9.05
CA GLY A 132 12.94 -5.77 9.36
C GLY A 132 13.08 -4.68 8.33
N ARG A 133 12.66 -4.91 7.07
CA ARG A 133 12.79 -3.93 5.99
C ARG A 133 11.61 -4.02 5.01
N VAL A 134 11.12 -2.87 4.55
CA VAL A 134 10.04 -2.76 3.57
C VAL A 134 10.49 -1.87 2.43
N VAL A 135 10.37 -2.36 1.20
CA VAL A 135 10.74 -1.64 -0.02
C VAL A 135 9.53 -1.57 -0.95
N TYR A 136 9.16 -0.38 -1.39
CA TYR A 136 8.05 -0.25 -2.33
C TYR A 136 8.32 0.76 -3.47
N ALA A 137 7.61 0.61 -4.59
CA ALA A 137 7.78 1.46 -5.75
C ALA A 137 6.85 2.69 -5.71
N LEU A 138 5.55 2.50 -5.72
CA LEU A 138 4.54 3.58 -5.77
C LEU A 138 4.01 3.88 -4.36
N GLY A 139 3.95 5.15 -4.01
CA GLY A 139 3.32 5.63 -2.79
C GLY A 139 1.80 5.68 -2.91
N SER A 140 1.11 5.53 -1.77
CA SER A 140 -0.36 5.61 -1.66
C SER A 140 -0.78 6.64 -0.62
N PRO A 141 -0.74 7.94 -0.93
CA PRO A 141 -0.94 9.01 0.04
C PRO A 141 -2.34 9.04 0.67
N VAL A 142 -3.28 8.30 0.11
CA VAL A 142 -4.66 8.22 0.64
C VAL A 142 -4.85 6.98 1.52
N MET A 143 -4.17 5.86 1.20
CA MET A 143 -4.39 4.57 1.84
C MET A 143 -3.11 3.93 2.38
N GLY A 144 -1.95 4.58 2.25
CA GLY A 144 -0.66 4.01 2.62
C GLY A 144 -0.48 3.83 4.12
N GLY A 145 0.00 2.66 4.52
CA GLY A 145 0.32 2.34 5.91
C GLY A 145 1.59 3.01 6.41
N HIS A 146 2.41 3.54 5.51
CA HIS A 146 3.61 4.33 5.79
C HIS A 146 3.31 5.84 5.72
N SER A 147 2.85 6.32 4.54
CA SER A 147 2.71 7.74 4.26
C SER A 147 1.48 8.38 4.90
N LYS A 148 0.36 7.66 5.00
CA LYS A 148 -0.90 8.19 5.51
C LYS A 148 -1.16 7.84 6.97
N TRP A 149 -1.03 6.56 7.31
CA TRP A 149 -1.43 6.05 8.61
C TRP A 149 -0.25 5.85 9.57
N ASN A 150 0.97 6.08 9.10
CA ASN A 150 2.21 6.03 9.90
C ASN A 150 2.49 4.68 10.60
N ILE A 151 1.77 3.60 10.25
CA ILE A 151 1.87 2.31 10.95
C ILE A 151 3.28 1.72 10.85
N LEU A 152 3.93 1.83 9.66
CA LEU A 152 5.28 1.33 9.46
C LEU A 152 6.37 2.17 10.14
N ARG A 153 6.04 3.36 10.65
CA ARG A 153 6.98 4.24 11.38
C ARG A 153 6.56 4.51 12.83
N ASP A 154 5.46 3.92 13.28
CA ASP A 154 4.94 4.14 14.62
C ASP A 154 5.74 3.32 15.66
N ASP A 155 6.70 3.98 16.29
CA ASP A 155 7.48 3.44 17.40
C ASP A 155 6.65 3.35 18.70
N GLY A 156 5.57 4.13 18.79
CA GLY A 156 4.64 4.04 19.91
C GLY A 156 3.99 2.66 20.02
N LEU A 157 3.72 1.98 18.90
CA LEU A 157 3.25 0.59 18.91
C LEU A 157 4.31 -0.35 19.51
N SER A 158 5.57 -0.21 19.06
CA SER A 158 6.68 -1.02 19.57
C SER A 158 6.94 -0.80 21.06
N ASN A 159 6.84 0.44 21.52
CA ASN A 159 7.11 0.81 22.91
C ASN A 159 6.00 0.37 23.86
N ARG A 160 4.75 0.33 23.40
CA ARG A 160 3.59 -0.05 24.22
C ARG A 160 3.37 -1.55 24.30
N ILE A 161 3.63 -2.28 23.21
CA ILE A 161 3.35 -3.71 23.09
C ILE A 161 4.52 -4.39 22.35
N PRO A 162 5.73 -4.40 22.93
CA PRO A 162 6.95 -4.90 22.27
C PRO A 162 6.90 -6.40 21.99
N GLU A 163 6.09 -7.16 22.72
CA GLU A 163 5.88 -8.58 22.51
C GLU A 163 5.08 -8.91 21.25
N ILE A 164 4.25 -7.98 20.77
CA ILE A 164 3.48 -8.10 19.54
C ILE A 164 4.22 -7.43 18.39
N PHE A 165 4.58 -6.14 18.58
CA PHE A 165 5.23 -5.34 17.53
C PHE A 165 6.73 -5.24 17.80
N GLY A 166 7.53 -5.69 16.85
CA GLY A 166 8.97 -5.48 16.87
C GLY A 166 9.36 -4.02 16.63
N ALA A 167 10.67 -3.77 16.51
CA ALA A 167 11.16 -2.46 16.07
C ALA A 167 10.51 -2.04 14.75
N VAL A 168 10.42 -0.73 14.51
CA VAL A 168 9.96 -0.22 13.21
C VAL A 168 10.89 -0.72 12.11
N PRO A 169 10.35 -1.17 10.96
CA PRO A 169 11.16 -1.58 9.82
C PRO A 169 11.88 -0.38 9.20
N GLU A 170 13.02 -0.63 8.58
CA GLU A 170 13.56 0.30 7.59
C GLU A 170 12.60 0.37 6.40
N VAL A 171 12.27 1.58 5.93
CA VAL A 171 11.37 1.76 4.79
C VAL A 171 12.09 2.50 3.68
N VAL A 172 12.15 1.87 2.49
CA VAL A 172 12.70 2.45 1.26
C VAL A 172 11.59 2.54 0.21
N SER A 173 11.41 3.71 -0.36
CA SER A 173 10.33 3.99 -1.31
C SER A 173 10.86 4.45 -2.67
N GLY A 174 10.05 4.32 -3.72
CA GLY A 174 10.38 4.84 -5.05
C GLY A 174 11.27 3.94 -5.92
N VAL A 175 11.55 2.72 -5.48
CA VAL A 175 12.41 1.79 -6.22
C VAL A 175 11.71 1.32 -7.48
N MET A 176 12.32 1.55 -8.66
CA MET A 176 11.75 1.24 -9.98
C MET A 176 10.35 1.86 -10.20
N LEU A 177 10.21 3.10 -9.77
CA LEU A 177 8.96 3.86 -9.84
C LEU A 177 8.37 3.91 -11.26
N ARG A 178 9.21 4.16 -12.28
CA ARG A 178 8.75 4.32 -13.67
C ARG A 178 8.21 3.02 -14.24
N GLU A 179 8.87 1.91 -13.95
CA GLU A 179 8.50 0.56 -14.38
C GLU A 179 7.20 0.11 -13.70
N ALA A 180 7.04 0.39 -12.42
CA ALA A 180 5.82 0.15 -11.69
C ALA A 180 4.64 0.98 -12.25
N GLN A 181 4.85 2.26 -12.54
CA GLN A 181 3.85 3.10 -13.21
C GLN A 181 3.47 2.56 -14.59
N GLN A 182 4.45 2.04 -15.34
CA GLN A 182 4.20 1.48 -16.66
C GLN A 182 3.31 0.23 -16.57
N ALA A 183 3.54 -0.66 -15.61
CA ALA A 183 2.68 -1.83 -15.40
C ALA A 183 1.21 -1.45 -15.13
N TRP A 184 0.96 -0.37 -14.40
CA TRP A 184 -0.39 0.16 -14.19
C TRP A 184 -1.01 0.77 -15.45
N ARG A 185 -0.23 1.47 -16.27
CA ARG A 185 -0.68 1.99 -17.57
C ARG A 185 -1.02 0.87 -18.53
N ASP A 186 -0.20 -0.19 -18.58
CA ASP A 186 -0.39 -1.35 -19.45
C ASP A 186 -1.65 -2.12 -19.05
N TRP A 187 -1.95 -2.21 -17.75
CA TRP A 187 -3.19 -2.81 -17.27
C TRP A 187 -4.43 -2.05 -17.74
N SER A 188 -4.47 -0.75 -17.51
CA SER A 188 -5.58 0.10 -17.95
C SER A 188 -5.18 1.57 -17.99
N PRO A 189 -4.93 2.14 -19.17
CA PRO A 189 -4.60 3.57 -19.31
C PRO A 189 -5.67 4.49 -18.70
N PHE A 190 -6.94 4.12 -18.85
CA PHE A 190 -8.04 4.88 -18.25
C PHE A 190 -8.04 4.82 -16.73
N ALA A 191 -7.95 3.62 -16.15
CA ALA A 191 -7.88 3.45 -14.69
C ALA A 191 -6.66 4.19 -14.14
N TRP A 192 -5.51 4.14 -14.80
CA TRP A 192 -4.31 4.87 -14.39
C TRP A 192 -4.53 6.39 -14.37
N GLN A 193 -5.20 6.97 -15.37
CA GLN A 193 -5.53 8.39 -15.36
C GLN A 193 -6.46 8.77 -14.20
N MET A 194 -7.47 7.93 -13.91
CA MET A 194 -8.37 8.15 -12.78
C MET A 194 -7.67 8.02 -11.43
N ILE A 195 -6.76 7.07 -11.29
CA ILE A 195 -5.92 6.88 -10.09
C ILE A 195 -5.07 8.12 -9.84
N LYS A 196 -4.41 8.64 -10.89
CA LYS A 196 -3.62 9.89 -10.78
C LYS A 196 -4.46 11.10 -10.45
N LEU A 197 -5.59 11.27 -11.13
CA LEU A 197 -6.50 12.40 -10.90
C LEU A 197 -7.02 12.45 -9.45
N ARG A 198 -7.22 11.29 -8.83
CA ARG A 198 -7.64 11.14 -7.44
C ARG A 198 -6.49 11.17 -6.45
N GLY A 199 -5.24 11.18 -6.90
CA GLY A 199 -4.07 11.11 -6.04
C GLY A 199 -3.96 9.81 -5.24
N LEU A 200 -4.54 8.70 -5.74
CA LEU A 200 -4.53 7.42 -5.03
C LEU A 200 -3.16 6.78 -5.02
N LEU A 201 -2.42 6.91 -6.13
CA LEU A 201 -1.04 6.46 -6.26
C LEU A 201 -0.19 7.60 -6.81
N THR A 202 0.94 7.81 -6.19
CA THR A 202 1.89 8.88 -6.56
C THR A 202 3.32 8.34 -6.49
N ALA A 203 4.26 9.14 -6.97
CA ALA A 203 5.61 8.99 -6.53
C ALA A 203 5.66 9.24 -5.00
N PRO A 204 6.41 8.43 -4.24
CA PRO A 204 6.52 8.62 -2.80
C PRO A 204 7.07 10.03 -2.52
N CYS A 205 6.37 10.80 -1.70
CA CYS A 205 6.91 12.03 -1.15
C CYS A 205 7.72 11.66 0.08
N VAL A 206 9.02 11.92 0.04
CA VAL A 206 9.83 12.00 1.25
C VAL A 206 9.59 13.40 1.80
N ASP A 207 8.55 13.54 2.62
CA ASP A 207 8.29 14.79 3.32
C ASP A 207 8.05 14.50 4.80
N ASP A 208 8.40 15.43 5.64
CA ASP A 208 8.44 15.51 7.10
C ASP A 208 7.19 15.06 7.89
N GLY A 209 6.42 14.14 7.34
CA GLY A 209 5.27 13.50 8.02
C GLY A 209 3.93 14.19 7.81
N ARG A 210 3.83 15.21 6.96
CA ARG A 210 2.57 15.90 6.66
C ARG A 210 2.08 15.59 5.25
N VAL A 211 1.06 14.76 5.15
CA VAL A 211 0.36 14.49 3.88
C VAL A 211 -0.73 15.56 3.69
N HIS A 212 -0.55 16.45 2.74
CA HIS A 212 -1.62 17.35 2.32
C HIS A 212 -2.63 16.61 1.44
N VAL A 213 -3.72 16.18 2.04
CA VAL A 213 -4.87 15.62 1.31
C VAL A 213 -5.71 16.77 0.78
N ARG A 214 -5.82 16.92 -0.54
CA ARG A 214 -6.86 17.76 -1.12
C ARG A 214 -8.22 17.14 -0.81
N PRO A 215 -9.20 17.91 -0.28
CA PRO A 215 -10.53 17.37 -0.02
C PRO A 215 -11.17 16.92 -1.34
N ALA A 216 -11.70 15.69 -1.33
CA ALA A 216 -12.38 15.12 -2.49
C ALA A 216 -13.65 15.92 -2.77
N ARG A 217 -13.73 16.54 -3.95
CA ARG A 217 -14.99 17.12 -4.44
C ARG A 217 -16.00 16.01 -4.66
N SER A 218 -17.21 16.22 -4.12
CA SER A 218 -18.49 15.49 -4.34
C SER A 218 -18.39 14.11 -5.01
N GLN A 219 -18.54 13.05 -4.19
CA GLN A 219 -18.24 11.66 -4.55
C GLN A 219 -19.34 10.90 -5.32
N SER A 220 -20.56 11.44 -5.49
CA SER A 220 -21.72 10.62 -5.81
C SER A 220 -21.74 10.05 -7.25
N LEU A 221 -21.56 10.86 -8.28
CA LEU A 221 -21.71 10.38 -9.67
C LEU A 221 -20.46 9.62 -10.16
N TRP A 222 -19.28 10.11 -9.81
CA TRP A 222 -18.00 9.53 -10.22
C TRP A 222 -17.70 8.18 -9.56
N HIS A 223 -18.19 7.97 -8.34
CA HIS A 223 -18.03 6.69 -7.65
C HIS A 223 -18.79 5.58 -8.39
N HIS A 224 -20.05 5.82 -8.75
CA HIS A 224 -20.87 4.85 -9.48
C HIS A 224 -20.32 4.53 -10.89
N LEU A 225 -19.84 5.53 -11.60
CA LEU A 225 -19.19 5.33 -12.90
C LEU A 225 -17.89 4.52 -12.76
N HIS A 226 -17.08 4.80 -11.73
CA HIS A 226 -15.84 4.08 -11.49
C HIS A 226 -16.08 2.60 -11.19
N VAL A 227 -17.00 2.29 -10.25
CA VAL A 227 -17.37 0.91 -9.92
C VAL A 227 -17.93 0.18 -11.13
N MET A 228 -18.75 0.85 -11.93
CA MET A 228 -19.31 0.29 -13.17
C MET A 228 -18.20 -0.01 -14.20
N PHE A 229 -17.28 0.92 -14.42
CA PHE A 229 -16.17 0.74 -15.39
C PHE A 229 -15.14 -0.29 -14.92
N MET A 230 -14.85 -0.37 -13.62
CA MET A 230 -13.98 -1.41 -13.07
C MET A 230 -14.61 -2.81 -13.26
N ARG A 231 -15.94 -2.94 -13.06
CA ARG A 231 -16.67 -4.18 -13.34
C ARG A 231 -16.68 -4.56 -14.82
N ILE A 232 -16.81 -3.60 -15.73
CA ILE A 232 -16.79 -3.84 -17.18
C ILE A 232 -15.37 -4.24 -17.64
N GLY A 233 -14.32 -3.59 -17.13
CA GLY A 233 -12.93 -3.93 -17.43
C GLY A 233 -12.56 -5.35 -16.98
N LEU A 234 -13.06 -5.77 -15.83
CA LEU A 234 -12.85 -7.11 -15.29
C LEU A 234 -13.73 -8.18 -15.98
N SER A 235 -14.93 -7.79 -16.46
CA SER A 235 -15.83 -8.71 -17.19
C SER A 235 -15.30 -9.12 -18.57
N ARG A 236 -14.51 -8.29 -19.24
CA ARG A 236 -13.91 -8.62 -20.54
C ARG A 236 -12.81 -9.69 -20.47
N ASN A 237 -12.23 -9.92 -19.28
CA ASN A 237 -11.17 -10.93 -19.09
C ASN A 237 -11.68 -12.24 -18.43
N ARG A 238 -12.98 -12.41 -18.24
CA ARG A 238 -13.52 -13.70 -17.79
C ARG A 238 -13.70 -14.61 -19.03
N ALA A 239 -12.84 -15.60 -19.17
CA ALA A 239 -13.12 -16.75 -20.01
C ALA A 239 -14.38 -17.47 -19.46
N PRO A 240 -15.36 -17.85 -20.31
CA PRO A 240 -16.53 -18.59 -19.86
C PRO A 240 -16.10 -20.00 -19.44
N GLY A 241 -16.29 -20.33 -18.19
CA GLY A 241 -16.24 -21.69 -17.67
C GLY A 241 -15.03 -22.06 -16.81
N SER A 242 -15.01 -21.61 -15.56
CA SER A 242 -14.35 -22.34 -14.49
C SER A 242 -15.16 -22.15 -13.19
N LEU A 243 -15.83 -23.21 -12.79
CA LEU A 243 -16.39 -23.39 -11.46
C LEU A 243 -15.23 -23.37 -10.43
N PRO A 244 -15.44 -22.87 -9.22
CA PRO A 244 -14.41 -22.89 -8.18
C PRO A 244 -14.16 -24.34 -7.74
N GLY A 245 -13.12 -24.94 -8.28
CA GLY A 245 -12.49 -26.11 -7.69
C GLY A 245 -11.59 -25.63 -6.59
N GLY A 246 -11.85 -26.06 -5.36
CA GLY A 246 -10.92 -25.85 -4.26
C GLY A 246 -9.65 -26.64 -4.51
N ASP A 247 -8.52 -25.93 -4.39
CA ASP A 247 -7.23 -26.54 -4.02
C ASP A 247 -6.41 -25.39 -3.43
N ASP A 248 -6.49 -25.28 -2.11
CA ASP A 248 -5.52 -24.62 -1.27
C ASP A 248 -4.33 -25.58 -1.09
N LEU A 249 -3.27 -25.40 -1.85
CA LEU A 249 -1.91 -25.85 -1.48
C LEU A 249 -0.91 -24.83 -2.03
#